data_4e17da73a057d01ce26e59edf2735d18
#
_entry.id   4e17da73a057d01ce26e59edf2735d18
#
_cell.length_a   1.000
_cell.length_b   1.000
_cell.length_c   1.000
_cell.angle_alpha   90.00
_cell.angle_beta   90.00
_cell.angle_gamma   90.00
#
_symmetry.space_group_name_H-M   'P 1'
#
loop_
_entity.id
_entity.type
_entity.pdbx_description
1 polymer ?
#
loop_
_entity_poly.entity_id
_entity_poly.type
_entity_poly.pdbx_seq_one_letter_code
_entity_poly.pdbx_strand_id
1 'polypeptide(L)' 'NHYAARVVSESFRGLPRVKQHKAVYDALGGRMGGVLHALQLTTAIP' A
#
# COMPACT_ATOMS: atom_id res chain seq x y z
N ASN A 1 8.49 -9.89 -13.28
CA ASN A 1 8.01 -8.51 -13.31
C ASN A 1 7.84 -7.97 -11.91
N HIS A 2 8.34 -6.77 -11.71
CA HIS A 2 8.23 -6.08 -10.44
C HIS A 2 7.42 -4.81 -10.61
N TYR A 3 6.62 -4.52 -9.62
CA TYR A 3 5.79 -3.33 -9.61
C TYR A 3 6.16 -2.47 -8.42
N ALA A 4 6.12 -1.17 -8.60
CA ALA A 4 6.37 -0.23 -7.52
C ALA A 4 5.24 0.80 -7.49
N ALA A 5 4.78 1.10 -6.28
CA ALA A 5 3.74 2.09 -6.08
C ALA A 5 4.07 2.94 -4.88
N ARG A 6 3.79 4.23 -4.98
CA ARG A 6 3.90 5.15 -3.85
C ARG A 6 2.54 5.77 -3.61
N VAL A 7 2.05 5.59 -2.39
CA VAL A 7 0.74 6.11 -2.00
C VAL A 7 0.94 7.15 -0.91
N VAL A 8 0.47 8.35 -1.15
CA VAL A 8 0.55 9.46 -0.19
C VAL A 8 -0.86 9.78 0.26
N SER A 9 -1.10 9.74 1.56
CA SER A 9 -2.44 9.99 2.09
C SER A 9 -2.38 10.54 3.50
N GLU A 10 -3.21 11.53 3.75
CA GLU A 10 -3.36 12.10 5.09
C GLU A 10 -3.90 11.06 6.07
N SER A 11 -4.69 10.09 5.60
CA SER A 11 -5.26 9.06 6.46
C SER A 11 -4.20 8.12 7.05
N PHE A 12 -2.96 8.17 6.54
CA PHE A 12 -1.86 7.40 7.12
C PHE A 12 -1.27 8.03 8.37
N ARG A 13 -1.61 9.27 8.66
CA ARG A 13 -1.08 9.98 9.82
C ARG A 13 -1.45 9.24 11.10
N GLY A 14 -0.46 8.97 11.92
CA GLY A 14 -0.66 8.23 13.17
C GLY A 14 -0.70 6.72 13.02
N LEU A 15 -0.61 6.19 11.79
CA LEU A 15 -0.61 4.74 11.58
C LEU A 15 0.81 4.21 11.41
N PRO A 16 1.13 3.08 12.05
CA PRO A 16 2.40 2.40 11.77
C PRO A 16 2.40 1.91 10.32
N ARG A 17 3.61 1.67 9.79
CA ARG A 17 3.77 1.31 8.38
C ARG A 17 2.97 0.07 8.00
N VAL A 18 2.93 -0.92 8.89
CA VAL A 18 2.18 -2.15 8.62
C VAL A 18 0.70 -1.85 8.38
N LYS A 19 0.13 -0.96 9.19
CA LYS A 19 -1.28 -0.60 9.02
C LYS A 19 -1.52 0.26 7.79
N GLN A 20 -0.55 1.09 7.41
CA GLN A 20 -0.63 1.86 6.17
C GLN A 20 -0.68 0.93 4.96
N HIS A 21 0.20 -0.07 4.95
CA HIS A 21 0.23 -1.04 3.86
C HIS A 21 -1.07 -1.85 3.80
N LYS A 22 -1.57 -2.27 4.96
CA LYS A 22 -2.83 -3.00 5.02
C LYS A 22 -3.99 -2.18 4.47
N ALA A 23 -4.03 -0.89 4.76
CA ALA A 23 -5.07 -0.01 4.25
C ALA A 23 -5.06 0.05 2.72
N VAL A 24 -3.86 0.10 2.13
CA VAL A 24 -3.73 0.10 0.66
C VAL A 24 -4.21 -1.22 0.07
N TYR A 25 -3.78 -2.34 0.66
CA TYR A 25 -4.19 -3.66 0.17
C TYR A 25 -5.69 -3.86 0.29
N ASP A 26 -6.29 -3.40 1.37
CA ASP A 26 -7.75 -3.47 1.54
C ASP A 26 -8.47 -2.64 0.48
N ALA A 27 -7.94 -1.48 0.15
CA ALA A 27 -8.53 -0.63 -0.88
C ALA A 27 -8.45 -1.27 -2.27
N LEU A 28 -7.43 -2.09 -2.52
CA LEU A 28 -7.30 -2.81 -3.77
C LEU A 28 -8.27 -3.98 -3.87
N GLY A 29 -8.83 -4.41 -2.71
CA GLY A 29 -9.88 -5.42 -2.69
C GLY A 29 -9.47 -6.79 -3.20
N GLY A 30 -8.21 -7.12 -3.10
CA GLY A 30 -7.71 -8.41 -3.55
C GLY A 30 -7.57 -8.54 -5.06
N ARG A 31 -7.81 -7.48 -5.81
CA ARG A 31 -7.75 -7.50 -7.27
C ARG A 31 -6.37 -7.80 -7.81
N MET A 32 -5.36 -7.55 -7.00
CA MET A 32 -3.98 -7.71 -7.41
C MET A 32 -3.31 -8.87 -6.66
N GLY A 33 -4.08 -9.91 -6.33
CA GLY A 33 -3.58 -10.99 -5.50
C GLY A 33 -2.23 -11.53 -5.91
N GLY A 34 -2.05 -11.87 -7.18
CA GLY A 34 -0.76 -12.35 -7.68
C GLY A 34 0.28 -11.25 -7.79
N VAL A 35 -0.17 -10.06 -8.12
CA VAL A 35 0.71 -8.89 -8.29
C VAL A 35 1.23 -8.39 -6.94
N LEU A 36 0.46 -8.55 -5.87
CA LEU A 36 0.87 -8.08 -4.54
C LEU A 36 2.20 -8.69 -4.10
N HIS A 37 2.51 -9.89 -4.53
CA HIS A 37 3.78 -10.52 -4.19
C HIS A 37 4.98 -9.82 -4.85
N ALA A 38 4.73 -9.15 -5.97
CA ALA A 38 5.77 -8.45 -6.70
C ALA A 38 5.70 -6.92 -6.50
N LEU A 39 4.75 -6.45 -5.72
CA LEU A 39 4.53 -5.01 -5.52
C LEU A 39 5.43 -4.48 -4.41
N GLN A 40 6.26 -3.52 -4.77
CA GLN A 40 7.03 -2.75 -3.81
C GLN A 40 6.24 -1.51 -3.43
N LEU A 41 5.67 -1.53 -2.25
CA LEU A 41 4.77 -0.46 -1.80
C LEU A 41 5.50 0.50 -0.86
N THR A 42 5.40 1.78 -1.17
CA THR A 42 5.88 2.86 -0.31
C THR A 42 4.70 3.73 0.06
N THR A 43 4.53 3.99 1.34
CA THR A 43 3.48 4.87 1.84
C THR A 43 4.09 6.10 2.49
N ALA A 44 3.40 7.21 2.42
CA ALA A 44 3.87 8.47 2.99
C ALA A 44 2.69 9.34 3.39
N ILE A 45 2.98 10.31 4.26
CA ILE A 45 2.03 11.33 4.66
C ILE A 45 2.37 12.60 3.88
N PRO A 46 1.36 13.32 3.39
CA PRO A 46 1.62 14.55 2.64
C PRO A 46 2.40 15.58 3.46
#